data_2478e997bc2a1ac081fb2740ecd192ec
#
_entry.id   2478e997bc2a1ac081fb2740ecd192ec
#
_cell.length_a   1.000
_cell.length_b   1.000
_cell.length_c   1.000
_cell.angle_alpha   90.00
_cell.angle_beta   90.00
_cell.angle_gamma   90.00
#
_symmetry.space_group_name_H-M   'P 1'
#
loop_
_entity.id
_entity.type
_entity.pdbx_description
1 polymer ?
#
loop_
_entity_poly.entity_id
_entity_poly.type
_entity_poly.pdbx_seq_one_letter_code
_entity_poly.pdbx_strand_id
1 'polypeptide(L)'
;MCGIIGINSNKSVSASIINSLKKLEYRGYDSAGIATLHAGSINEVKSEGRVDNLEKNSVVQNMVGTIGIGHVRWATHGLPNSINAHPHSSQNVSVVHNGIIENSTLLKKFLVSKGHKFKSQTDTEVIVHLITENLKTKNIVNSIKKTLKSLHGSFALGIIFKD
;
A
#
# COMPACT_ATOMS: atom_id res chain seq x y z
N MET A 1 -9.07 1.81 13.62
CA MET A 1 -8.18 2.78 12.91
C MET A 1 -6.93 2.03 12.46
N CYS A 2 -6.47 2.24 11.23
CA CYS A 2 -5.29 1.57 10.69
C CYS A 2 -3.98 2.20 11.16
N GLY A 3 -2.84 1.52 10.93
CA GLY A 3 -1.49 2.03 11.20
C GLY A 3 -0.62 1.96 9.95
N ILE A 4 0.15 3.01 9.68
CA ILE A 4 1.12 3.08 8.58
C ILE A 4 2.52 3.26 9.16
N ILE A 5 3.49 2.66 8.50
CA ILE A 5 4.91 2.91 8.67
C ILE A 5 5.60 3.06 7.32
N GLY A 6 6.53 3.99 7.20
CA GLY A 6 7.45 4.12 6.07
C GLY A 6 8.86 4.31 6.58
N ILE A 7 9.82 3.58 6.03
CA ILE A 7 11.23 3.64 6.43
C ILE A 7 12.10 3.76 5.17
N ASN A 8 13.05 4.70 5.22
CA ASN A 8 14.17 4.79 4.30
C ASN A 8 15.47 4.72 5.12
N SER A 9 16.39 3.82 4.79
CA SER A 9 17.57 3.52 5.58
C SER A 9 18.72 3.06 4.66
N ASN A 10 19.92 2.97 5.22
CA ASN A 10 21.07 2.34 4.57
C ASN A 10 21.20 0.82 4.89
N LYS A 11 20.26 0.27 5.68
CA LYS A 11 20.17 -1.15 6.05
C LYS A 11 18.83 -1.71 5.61
N SER A 12 18.69 -3.04 5.58
CA SER A 12 17.41 -3.69 5.33
C SER A 12 16.35 -3.25 6.35
N VAL A 13 15.16 -2.88 5.85
CA VAL A 13 14.10 -2.28 6.67
C VAL A 13 12.99 -3.24 7.07
N SER A 14 12.96 -4.46 6.53
CA SER A 14 11.84 -5.41 6.73
C SER A 14 11.60 -5.71 8.20
N ALA A 15 12.63 -6.09 8.96
CA ALA A 15 12.51 -6.36 10.39
C ALA A 15 12.07 -5.11 11.19
N SER A 16 12.58 -3.93 10.84
CA SER A 16 12.20 -2.67 11.47
C SER A 16 10.74 -2.31 11.21
N ILE A 17 10.25 -2.58 10.01
CA ILE A 17 8.83 -2.37 9.65
C ILE A 17 7.96 -3.34 10.46
N ILE A 18 8.27 -4.64 10.50
CA ILE A 18 7.53 -5.63 11.28
C ILE A 18 7.46 -5.23 12.75
N ASN A 19 8.59 -4.86 13.36
CA ASN A 19 8.62 -4.41 14.75
C ASN A 19 7.78 -3.14 15.00
N SER A 20 7.74 -2.24 14.02
CA SER A 20 6.91 -1.03 14.10
C SER A 20 5.41 -1.36 13.94
N LEU A 21 5.07 -2.27 13.02
CA LEU A 21 3.69 -2.73 12.83
C LEU A 21 3.14 -3.42 14.08
N LYS A 22 3.97 -4.22 14.79
CA LYS A 22 3.57 -4.82 16.08
C LYS A 22 3.19 -3.77 17.12
N LYS A 23 3.91 -2.64 17.16
CA LYS A 23 3.59 -1.51 18.06
C LYS A 23 2.32 -0.77 17.64
N LEU A 24 1.93 -0.85 16.36
CA LEU A 24 0.73 -0.23 15.81
C LEU A 24 -0.48 -1.18 15.78
N GLU A 25 -0.31 -2.46 16.14
CA GLU A 25 -1.34 -3.48 16.00
C GLU A 25 -2.61 -3.19 16.82
N TYR A 26 -2.50 -2.41 17.91
CA TYR A 26 -3.67 -1.95 18.66
C TYR A 26 -4.63 -1.08 17.83
N ARG A 27 -4.17 -0.57 16.68
CA ARG A 27 -4.96 0.23 15.73
C ARG A 27 -5.69 -0.63 14.70
N GLY A 28 -5.23 -1.86 14.46
CA GLY A 28 -5.85 -2.79 13.51
C GLY A 28 -5.09 -4.11 13.48
N TYR A 29 -5.83 -5.21 13.42
CA TYR A 29 -5.27 -6.56 13.51
C TYR A 29 -6.01 -7.58 12.62
N ASP A 30 -6.80 -7.11 11.65
CA ASP A 30 -7.52 -8.01 10.74
C ASP A 30 -6.67 -8.46 9.55
N SER A 31 -5.72 -7.64 9.17
CA SER A 31 -4.71 -7.98 8.17
C SER A 31 -3.52 -7.03 8.26
N ALA A 32 -2.38 -7.49 7.78
CA ALA A 32 -1.15 -6.71 7.73
C ALA A 32 -0.39 -6.97 6.44
N GLY A 33 0.50 -6.06 6.07
CA GLY A 33 1.39 -6.27 4.94
C GLY A 33 2.54 -5.27 4.90
N ILE A 34 3.52 -5.65 4.11
CA ILE A 34 4.77 -4.93 3.91
C ILE A 34 5.12 -4.92 2.43
N ALA A 35 5.70 -3.82 1.96
CA ALA A 35 6.41 -3.78 0.70
C ALA A 35 7.79 -3.14 0.89
N THR A 36 8.79 -3.69 0.20
CA THR A 36 10.16 -3.15 0.18
C THR A 36 10.63 -2.96 -1.25
N LEU A 37 11.50 -1.96 -1.44
CA LEU A 37 12.19 -1.72 -2.71
C LEU A 37 13.62 -2.27 -2.60
N HIS A 38 13.97 -3.17 -3.53
CA HIS A 38 15.31 -3.73 -3.65
C HIS A 38 15.67 -3.93 -5.13
N ALA A 39 16.84 -3.43 -5.52
CA ALA A 39 17.38 -3.56 -6.88
C ALA A 39 16.33 -3.21 -7.98
N GLY A 40 15.64 -2.07 -7.82
CA GLY A 40 14.62 -1.62 -8.76
C GLY A 40 13.34 -2.48 -8.80
N SER A 41 13.12 -3.33 -7.81
CA SER A 41 11.93 -4.18 -7.72
C SER A 41 11.19 -4.00 -6.40
N ILE A 42 9.87 -3.91 -6.47
CA ILE A 42 9.01 -3.87 -5.29
C ILE A 42 8.61 -5.31 -4.94
N ASN A 43 8.97 -5.73 -3.73
CA ASN A 43 8.56 -7.01 -3.15
C ASN A 43 7.45 -6.74 -2.15
N GLU A 44 6.35 -7.49 -2.23
CA GLU A 44 5.17 -7.31 -1.38
C GLU A 44 4.77 -8.64 -0.75
N VAL A 45 4.47 -8.60 0.55
CA VAL A 45 3.85 -9.73 1.26
C VAL A 45 2.72 -9.21 2.12
N LYS A 46 1.59 -9.90 2.08
CA LYS A 46 0.37 -9.60 2.86
C LYS A 46 -0.10 -10.85 3.57
N SER A 47 -0.69 -10.64 4.74
CA SER A 47 -1.24 -11.72 5.58
C SER A 47 -2.55 -11.29 6.21
N GLU A 48 -3.45 -12.23 6.31
CA GLU A 48 -4.65 -12.14 7.14
C GLU A 48 -4.30 -12.24 8.62
N GLY A 49 -5.05 -11.55 9.47
CA GLY A 49 -4.85 -11.56 10.91
C GLY A 49 -3.69 -10.70 11.38
N ARG A 50 -3.11 -11.09 12.51
CA ARG A 50 -2.09 -10.34 13.23
C ARG A 50 -0.74 -10.27 12.52
N VAL A 51 0.07 -9.28 12.88
CA VAL A 51 1.44 -9.07 12.36
C VAL A 51 2.34 -10.30 12.58
N ASP A 52 2.09 -11.09 13.61
CA ASP A 52 2.81 -12.36 13.83
C ASP A 52 2.65 -13.35 12.67
N ASN A 53 1.50 -13.37 11.99
CA ASN A 53 1.29 -14.20 10.81
C ASN A 53 2.16 -13.72 9.64
N LEU A 54 2.28 -12.40 9.47
CA LEU A 54 3.15 -11.80 8.49
C LEU A 54 4.63 -12.09 8.79
N GLU A 55 5.06 -11.96 10.06
CA GLU A 55 6.43 -12.23 10.49
C GLU A 55 6.87 -13.68 10.29
N LYS A 56 5.97 -14.64 10.52
CA LYS A 56 6.23 -16.08 10.32
C LYS A 56 6.36 -16.48 8.84
N ASN A 57 5.98 -15.60 7.92
CA ASN A 57 6.09 -15.87 6.50
C ASN A 57 7.58 -15.90 6.09
N SER A 58 8.03 -17.01 5.51
CA SER A 58 9.43 -17.22 5.10
C SER A 58 9.91 -16.18 4.09
N VAL A 59 9.01 -15.65 3.24
CA VAL A 59 9.35 -14.59 2.28
C VAL A 59 9.68 -13.30 3.04
N VAL A 60 8.93 -12.96 4.08
CA VAL A 60 9.18 -11.75 4.89
C VAL A 60 10.50 -11.86 5.66
N GLN A 61 10.82 -13.04 6.19
CA GLN A 61 12.07 -13.28 6.91
C GLN A 61 13.32 -13.09 6.03
N ASN A 62 13.18 -13.37 4.73
CA ASN A 62 14.24 -13.20 3.73
C ASN A 62 14.09 -11.93 2.89
N MET A 63 13.11 -11.07 3.22
CA MET A 63 12.83 -9.87 2.45
C MET A 63 13.91 -8.80 2.68
N VAL A 64 14.53 -8.38 1.60
CA VAL A 64 15.57 -7.34 1.59
C VAL A 64 15.02 -6.04 1.01
N GLY A 65 15.71 -4.94 1.25
CA GLY A 65 15.36 -3.60 0.74
C GLY A 65 15.68 -2.54 1.78
N THR A 66 16.09 -1.36 1.31
CA THR A 66 16.46 -0.22 2.15
C THR A 66 15.36 0.83 2.27
N ILE A 67 14.34 0.73 1.43
CA ILE A 67 13.12 1.52 1.46
C ILE A 67 11.96 0.56 1.61
N GLY A 68 11.00 0.89 2.47
CA GLY A 68 9.80 0.05 2.60
C GLY A 68 8.65 0.77 3.29
N ILE A 69 7.47 0.23 3.10
CA ILE A 69 6.21 0.65 3.72
C ILE A 69 5.52 -0.55 4.33
N GLY A 70 4.74 -0.32 5.37
CA GLY A 70 3.95 -1.35 6.03
C GLY A 70 2.63 -0.81 6.55
N HIS A 71 1.70 -1.71 6.78
CA HIS A 71 0.35 -1.38 7.19
C HIS A 71 -0.26 -2.45 8.10
N VAL A 72 -0.99 -2.01 9.12
CA VAL A 72 -1.95 -2.83 9.87
C VAL A 72 -3.36 -2.30 9.63
N ARG A 73 -4.27 -3.19 9.26
CA ARG A 73 -5.60 -2.83 8.80
C ARG A 73 -6.67 -3.09 9.86
N TRP A 74 -7.60 -2.15 9.94
CA TRP A 74 -8.92 -2.31 10.50
C TRP A 74 -9.91 -2.16 9.36
N ALA A 75 -10.56 -3.22 8.95
CA ALA A 75 -11.41 -3.23 7.77
C ALA A 75 -12.59 -2.28 7.91
N THR A 76 -12.70 -1.34 6.97
CA THR A 76 -13.85 -0.46 6.78
C THR A 76 -14.56 -0.76 5.47
N HIS A 77 -13.80 -1.20 4.44
CA HIS A 77 -14.28 -1.57 3.11
C HIS A 77 -13.69 -2.91 2.69
N GLY A 78 -14.56 -3.84 2.28
CA GLY A 78 -14.17 -5.19 1.86
C GLY A 78 -13.83 -6.13 3.02
N LEU A 79 -13.79 -7.42 2.71
CA LEU A 79 -13.54 -8.48 3.69
C LEU A 79 -12.12 -8.39 4.26
N PRO A 80 -11.90 -8.82 5.52
CA PRO A 80 -10.58 -8.92 6.12
C PRO A 80 -9.83 -10.15 5.57
N ASN A 81 -9.23 -9.99 4.38
CA ASN A 81 -8.46 -11.02 3.71
C ASN A 81 -7.18 -10.43 3.09
N SER A 82 -6.28 -11.29 2.62
CA SER A 82 -5.01 -10.89 2.02
C SER A 82 -5.17 -10.04 0.75
N ILE A 83 -6.25 -10.20 -0.02
CA ILE A 83 -6.50 -9.42 -1.24
C ILE A 83 -6.77 -7.96 -0.87
N ASN A 84 -7.54 -7.73 0.19
CA ASN A 84 -7.90 -6.40 0.68
C ASN A 84 -6.89 -5.81 1.66
N ALA A 85 -5.88 -6.60 2.10
CA ALA A 85 -4.79 -6.09 2.91
C ALA A 85 -3.92 -5.10 2.12
N HIS A 86 -3.35 -4.10 2.81
CA HIS A 86 -2.32 -3.22 2.24
C HIS A 86 -0.92 -3.83 2.38
N PRO A 87 0.02 -3.45 1.54
CA PRO A 87 -0.08 -2.47 0.45
C PRO A 87 -0.93 -2.95 -0.72
N HIS A 88 -1.35 -1.99 -1.58
CA HIS A 88 -1.81 -2.27 -2.94
C HIS A 88 -0.74 -1.81 -3.93
N SER A 89 -0.46 -2.63 -4.92
CA SER A 89 0.65 -2.39 -5.85
C SER A 89 0.22 -2.53 -7.30
N SER A 90 0.89 -1.74 -8.15
CA SER A 90 0.96 -1.95 -9.59
C SER A 90 2.41 -2.30 -9.97
N GLN A 91 2.69 -2.36 -11.27
CA GLN A 91 4.04 -2.67 -11.76
C GLN A 91 5.12 -1.68 -11.24
N ASN A 92 4.76 -0.41 -11.03
CA ASN A 92 5.71 0.67 -10.76
C ASN A 92 5.53 1.38 -9.42
N VAL A 93 4.46 1.08 -8.68
CA VAL A 93 4.14 1.79 -7.44
C VAL A 93 3.45 0.88 -6.44
N SER A 94 3.77 1.05 -5.17
CA SER A 94 3.08 0.42 -4.04
C SER A 94 2.61 1.47 -3.05
N VAL A 95 1.39 1.31 -2.53
CA VAL A 95 0.71 2.31 -1.69
C VAL A 95 0.11 1.66 -0.46
N VAL A 96 0.34 2.28 0.70
CA VAL A 96 -0.45 2.07 1.92
C VAL A 96 -1.27 3.33 2.22
N HIS A 97 -2.47 3.15 2.75
CA HIS A 97 -3.43 4.23 2.94
C HIS A 97 -4.17 4.08 4.26
N ASN A 98 -4.25 5.16 5.02
CA ASN A 98 -5.18 5.35 6.12
C ASN A 98 -6.16 6.46 5.76
N GLY A 99 -7.44 6.20 5.89
CA GLY A 99 -8.50 7.17 5.60
C GLY A 99 -9.60 6.61 4.72
N ILE A 100 -10.32 7.50 4.06
CA ILE A 100 -11.43 7.16 3.15
C ILE A 100 -11.33 8.03 1.90
N ILE A 101 -11.38 7.40 0.73
CA ILE A 101 -11.50 8.10 -0.56
C ILE A 101 -12.97 8.11 -0.98
N GLU A 102 -13.64 9.21 -0.67
CA GLU A 102 -15.09 9.37 -0.83
C GLU A 102 -15.55 9.24 -2.30
N ASN A 103 -14.73 9.72 -3.23
CA ASN A 103 -15.02 9.62 -4.66
C ASN A 103 -14.45 8.37 -5.34
N SER A 104 -14.07 7.34 -4.57
CA SER A 104 -13.45 6.10 -5.09
C SER A 104 -14.29 5.40 -6.16
N THR A 105 -15.61 5.36 -6.01
CA THR A 105 -16.52 4.75 -7.01
C THR A 105 -16.45 5.44 -8.37
N LEU A 106 -16.40 6.77 -8.39
CA LEU A 106 -16.30 7.55 -9.64
C LEU A 106 -14.94 7.33 -10.31
N LEU A 107 -13.87 7.40 -9.50
CA LEU A 107 -12.51 7.17 -9.98
C LEU A 107 -12.32 5.73 -10.50
N LYS A 108 -12.91 4.74 -9.84
CA LYS A 108 -12.88 3.34 -10.28
C LYS A 108 -13.55 3.19 -11.66
N LYS A 109 -14.73 3.78 -11.88
CA LYS A 109 -15.40 3.76 -13.21
C LYS A 109 -14.51 4.36 -14.29
N PHE A 110 -13.90 5.52 -14.02
CA PHE A 110 -12.96 6.17 -14.93
C PHE A 110 -11.75 5.29 -15.24
N LEU A 111 -11.12 4.68 -14.23
CA LEU A 111 -9.93 3.86 -14.40
C LEU A 111 -10.25 2.54 -15.15
N VAL A 112 -11.41 1.95 -14.90
CA VAL A 112 -11.88 0.78 -15.66
C VAL A 112 -12.06 1.13 -17.14
N SER A 113 -12.61 2.32 -17.46
CA SER A 113 -12.71 2.78 -18.87
C SER A 113 -11.34 3.02 -19.52
N LYS A 114 -10.27 3.18 -18.74
CA LYS A 114 -8.86 3.25 -19.18
C LYS A 114 -8.17 1.90 -19.25
N GLY A 115 -8.87 0.80 -18.96
CA GLY A 115 -8.36 -0.56 -19.02
C GLY A 115 -7.72 -1.09 -17.72
N HIS A 116 -7.82 -0.34 -16.61
CA HIS A 116 -7.34 -0.84 -15.31
C HIS A 116 -8.25 -1.93 -14.77
N LYS A 117 -7.63 -3.01 -14.26
CA LYS A 117 -8.33 -4.14 -13.64
C LYS A 117 -8.16 -4.09 -12.13
N PHE A 118 -9.25 -4.06 -11.41
CA PHE A 118 -9.30 -4.05 -9.95
C PHE A 118 -9.39 -5.47 -9.40
N LYS A 119 -8.61 -5.74 -8.36
CA LYS A 119 -8.57 -7.04 -7.67
C LYS A 119 -9.22 -6.99 -6.30
N SER A 120 -9.13 -5.84 -5.64
CA SER A 120 -9.62 -5.66 -4.28
C SER A 120 -10.97 -4.92 -4.23
N GLN A 121 -11.54 -4.94 -3.04
CA GLN A 121 -12.77 -4.22 -2.71
C GLN A 121 -12.47 -2.88 -2.00
N THR A 122 -11.19 -2.52 -1.85
CA THR A 122 -10.78 -1.32 -1.12
C THR A 122 -10.83 -0.07 -2.00
N ASP A 123 -11.04 1.07 -1.37
CA ASP A 123 -10.90 2.37 -2.00
C ASP A 123 -9.44 2.73 -2.32
N THR A 124 -8.48 2.10 -1.64
CA THR A 124 -7.05 2.34 -1.81
C THR A 124 -6.52 1.93 -3.18
N GLU A 125 -7.05 0.87 -3.77
CA GLU A 125 -6.58 0.39 -5.09
C GLU A 125 -6.80 1.44 -6.18
N VAL A 126 -7.79 2.33 -6.02
CA VAL A 126 -8.01 3.48 -6.89
C VAL A 126 -6.79 4.41 -6.94
N ILE A 127 -6.13 4.62 -5.79
CA ILE A 127 -4.96 5.49 -5.69
C ILE A 127 -3.80 4.94 -6.53
N VAL A 128 -3.54 3.63 -6.40
CA VAL A 128 -2.49 2.94 -7.16
C VAL A 128 -2.69 3.08 -8.65
N HIS A 129 -3.91 2.80 -9.13
CA HIS A 129 -4.23 2.89 -10.55
C HIS A 129 -4.20 4.33 -11.07
N LEU A 130 -4.63 5.30 -10.26
CA LEU A 130 -4.61 6.71 -10.63
C LEU A 130 -3.17 7.26 -10.75
N ILE A 131 -2.28 6.87 -9.82
CA ILE A 131 -0.85 7.19 -9.92
C ILE A 131 -0.27 6.55 -11.19
N THR A 132 -0.54 5.28 -11.42
CA THR A 132 -0.06 4.53 -12.60
C THR A 132 -0.50 5.19 -13.91
N GLU A 133 -1.76 5.63 -13.99
CA GLU A 133 -2.28 6.34 -15.16
C GLU A 133 -1.57 7.69 -15.36
N ASN A 134 -1.36 8.44 -14.29
CA ASN A 134 -0.69 9.73 -14.34
C ASN A 134 0.82 9.62 -14.66
N LEU A 135 1.48 8.52 -14.30
CA LEU A 135 2.90 8.27 -14.63
C LEU A 135 3.16 8.11 -16.13
N LYS A 136 2.16 7.70 -16.92
CA LYS A 136 2.31 7.57 -18.38
C LYS A 136 2.75 8.86 -19.09
N THR A 137 2.43 10.01 -18.51
CA THR A 137 2.64 11.31 -19.15
C THR A 137 3.40 12.32 -18.30
N LYS A 138 3.79 11.96 -17.09
CA LYS A 138 4.37 12.90 -16.12
C LYS A 138 5.46 12.24 -15.28
N ASN A 139 6.37 13.07 -14.76
CA ASN A 139 7.31 12.63 -13.73
C ASN A 139 6.57 12.29 -12.42
N ILE A 140 7.25 11.59 -11.51
CA ILE A 140 6.70 11.11 -10.24
C ILE A 140 6.01 12.23 -9.44
N VAL A 141 6.70 13.37 -9.25
CA VAL A 141 6.18 14.49 -8.44
C VAL A 141 4.88 15.05 -9.02
N ASN A 142 4.83 15.26 -10.33
CA ASN A 142 3.65 15.78 -11.00
C ASN A 142 2.51 14.75 -11.04
N SER A 143 2.84 13.46 -11.11
CA SER A 143 1.87 12.37 -11.04
C SER A 143 1.22 12.29 -9.67
N ILE A 144 2.00 12.41 -8.59
CA ILE A 144 1.48 12.49 -7.22
C ILE A 144 0.59 13.73 -7.07
N LYS A 145 1.08 14.92 -7.44
CA LYS A 145 0.30 16.16 -7.33
C LYS A 145 -1.04 16.08 -8.06
N LYS A 146 -1.06 15.51 -9.26
CA LYS A 146 -2.29 15.34 -10.03
C LYS A 146 -3.22 14.33 -9.37
N THR A 147 -2.68 13.22 -8.87
CA THR A 147 -3.46 12.22 -8.14
C THR A 147 -4.11 12.84 -6.90
N LEU A 148 -3.34 13.51 -6.04
CA LEU A 148 -3.86 14.12 -4.82
C LEU A 148 -4.97 15.15 -5.09
N LYS A 149 -4.86 15.93 -6.18
CA LYS A 149 -5.92 16.87 -6.59
C LYS A 149 -7.23 16.18 -7.02
N SER A 150 -7.15 14.92 -7.43
CA SER A 150 -8.32 14.14 -7.88
C SER A 150 -8.98 13.34 -6.76
N LEU A 151 -8.32 13.21 -5.61
CA LEU A 151 -8.86 12.47 -4.46
C LEU A 151 -9.70 13.42 -3.59
N HIS A 152 -10.86 12.95 -3.17
CA HIS A 152 -11.71 13.61 -2.19
C HIS A 152 -11.78 12.75 -0.93
N GLY A 153 -11.75 13.39 0.24
CA GLY A 153 -11.80 12.73 1.54
C GLY A 153 -10.58 13.03 2.40
N SER A 154 -10.44 12.28 3.47
CA SER A 154 -9.34 12.41 4.43
C SER A 154 -8.41 11.21 4.31
N PHE A 155 -7.12 11.44 4.08
CA PHE A 155 -6.18 10.35 3.84
C PHE A 155 -4.74 10.68 4.26
N ALA A 156 -4.03 9.64 4.68
CA ALA A 156 -2.58 9.61 4.81
C ALA A 156 -2.02 8.48 3.96
N LEU A 157 -0.95 8.74 3.22
CA LEU A 157 -0.38 7.81 2.24
C LEU A 157 1.09 7.53 2.52
N GLY A 158 1.49 6.26 2.41
CA GLY A 158 2.88 5.85 2.19
C GLY A 158 3.00 5.30 0.77
N ILE A 159 3.96 5.81 0.01
CA ILE A 159 4.10 5.46 -1.40
C ILE A 159 5.57 5.13 -1.69
N ILE A 160 5.83 4.00 -2.33
CA ILE A 160 7.13 3.67 -2.91
C ILE A 160 6.99 3.48 -4.41
N PHE A 161 7.99 3.93 -5.15
CA PHE A 161 8.07 3.79 -6.60
C PHE A 161 9.21 2.86 -6.95
N LYS A 162 9.00 2.09 -8.00
CA LYS A 162 10.06 1.42 -8.72
C LYS A 162 10.79 2.50 -9.53
N ASP A 163 12.12 2.51 -9.45
CA ASP A 163 12.98 3.43 -10.20
C ASP A 163 12.91 3.18 -11.72
#